data_1c83b2fcaaac1d02c4d733339dd06686
#
_entry.id   1c83b2fcaaac1d02c4d733339dd06686
#
_cell.length_a   1.000
_cell.length_b   1.000
_cell.length_c   1.000
_cell.angle_alpha   90.00
_cell.angle_beta   90.00
_cell.angle_gamma   90.00
#
_symmetry.space_group_name_H-M   'P 1'
#
loop_
_entity.id
_entity.type
_entity.pdbx_description
1 polymer ?
#
loop_
_entity_poly.entity_id
_entity_poly.type
_entity_poly.pdbx_seq_one_letter_code
_entity_poly.pdbx_strand_id
1 'polypeptide(L)'
;LEPLEVAQPEQHSLVESGTGSAARAQQVIERVQSQLGIDKVVQPVDRGGRGEAERVDFVPYGERVEPAPPGAWPGRIPAPLPAQLELDHPSANHPAARIRMINAEGHDVFVTEEALLSAEPAGLAWGKNRYLVTAWAGPWPVDTGWWTAAGTRLARLQIVGTDQEKTRAWLLNWQAGRWTVEASYV
;
A
#
# COMPACT_ATOMS: atom_id res chain seq x y z
N LEU A 1 1.51 -21.92 -7.99
CA LEU A 1 2.70 -21.15 -8.32
C LEU A 1 3.50 -21.06 -7.03
N GLU A 2 4.50 -21.92 -6.91
CA GLU A 2 5.50 -21.79 -5.87
C GLU A 2 6.21 -20.46 -6.09
N PRO A 3 6.47 -19.68 -5.03
CA PRO A 3 7.34 -18.54 -5.15
C PRO A 3 8.67 -19.10 -5.64
N LEU A 4 9.08 -18.67 -6.80
CA LEU A 4 10.46 -18.85 -7.22
C LEU A 4 11.32 -18.33 -6.08
N GLU A 5 12.06 -19.23 -5.47
CA GLU A 5 13.18 -18.86 -4.63
C GLU A 5 13.90 -17.75 -5.39
N VAL A 6 13.94 -16.56 -4.81
CA VAL A 6 14.80 -15.51 -5.33
C VAL A 6 16.18 -16.08 -5.11
N ALA A 7 16.67 -16.77 -6.14
CA ALA A 7 18.04 -17.21 -6.17
C ALA A 7 18.85 -15.96 -5.82
N GLN A 8 19.61 -16.03 -4.73
CA GLN A 8 20.70 -15.09 -4.57
C GLN A 8 21.35 -15.02 -5.93
N PRO A 9 21.56 -13.84 -6.52
CA PRO A 9 22.19 -13.76 -7.80
C PRO A 9 23.60 -14.33 -7.64
N GLU A 10 23.73 -15.63 -7.83
CA GLU A 10 24.99 -16.24 -8.20
C GLU A 10 25.28 -15.69 -9.57
N GLN A 11 25.95 -14.56 -9.55
CA GLN A 11 26.45 -13.90 -10.73
C GLN A 11 27.55 -14.76 -11.30
N HIS A 12 27.20 -15.72 -12.12
CA HIS A 12 28.09 -16.19 -13.15
C HIS A 12 28.15 -15.13 -14.25
N SER A 13 28.76 -13.99 -13.91
CA SER A 13 29.15 -13.02 -14.90
C SER A 13 30.30 -13.60 -15.69
N LEU A 14 30.07 -13.89 -16.95
CA LEU A 14 31.13 -14.19 -17.92
C LEU A 14 32.06 -13.00 -18.19
N VAL A 15 31.86 -11.89 -17.51
CA VAL A 15 32.70 -10.70 -17.56
C VAL A 15 32.90 -10.25 -16.11
N GLU A 16 34.12 -10.14 -15.66
CA GLU A 16 34.62 -9.75 -14.33
C GLU A 16 34.14 -8.38 -13.82
N SER A 17 33.08 -7.81 -14.36
CA SER A 17 32.55 -6.50 -14.00
C SER A 17 31.62 -6.49 -12.80
N GLY A 18 31.14 -7.65 -12.33
CA GLY A 18 30.14 -7.73 -11.28
C GLY A 18 30.65 -7.43 -9.87
N THR A 19 31.79 -7.98 -9.50
CA THR A 19 32.38 -7.78 -8.15
C THR A 19 32.87 -6.35 -7.94
N GLY A 20 33.38 -5.70 -8.96
CA GLY A 20 33.83 -4.32 -8.89
C GLY A 20 32.69 -3.32 -8.74
N SER A 21 31.53 -3.56 -9.32
CA SER A 21 30.37 -2.68 -9.20
C SER A 21 29.71 -2.78 -7.83
N ALA A 22 29.56 -3.98 -7.28
CA ALA A 22 29.02 -4.22 -5.95
C ALA A 22 29.92 -3.60 -4.86
N ALA A 23 31.24 -3.78 -4.97
CA ALA A 23 32.19 -3.18 -4.02
C ALA A 23 32.16 -1.64 -4.10
N ARG A 24 32.06 -1.06 -5.30
CA ARG A 24 31.91 0.40 -5.45
C ARG A 24 30.60 0.90 -4.88
N ALA A 25 29.50 0.21 -5.11
CA ALA A 25 28.21 0.56 -4.53
C ALA A 25 28.28 0.54 -3.00
N GLN A 26 28.89 -0.51 -2.42
CA GLN A 26 29.11 -0.61 -0.98
C GLN A 26 29.90 0.57 -0.43
N GLN A 27 31.01 0.94 -1.07
CA GLN A 27 31.84 2.11 -0.66
C GLN A 27 31.04 3.43 -0.73
N VAL A 28 30.20 3.60 -1.77
CA VAL A 28 29.35 4.80 -1.88
C VAL A 28 28.33 4.83 -0.75
N ILE A 29 27.67 3.70 -0.48
CA ILE A 29 26.68 3.57 0.61
C ILE A 29 27.34 3.93 1.96
N GLU A 30 28.46 3.31 2.29
CA GLU A 30 29.22 3.58 3.53
C GLU A 30 29.60 5.07 3.64
N ARG A 31 30.02 5.67 2.54
CA ARG A 31 30.34 7.09 2.50
C ARG A 31 29.12 7.98 2.76
N VAL A 32 27.97 7.66 2.16
CA VAL A 32 26.73 8.39 2.38
C VAL A 32 26.27 8.23 3.82
N GLN A 33 26.28 7.00 4.35
CA GLN A 33 25.90 6.71 5.73
C GLN A 33 26.82 7.42 6.73
N SER A 34 28.14 7.50 6.45
CA SER A 34 29.09 8.20 7.35
C SER A 34 28.90 9.72 7.36
N GLN A 35 28.43 10.30 6.25
CA GLN A 35 28.25 11.76 6.13
C GLN A 35 26.87 12.22 6.58
N LEU A 36 25.81 11.46 6.29
CA LEU A 36 24.43 11.88 6.49
C LEU A 36 23.71 11.12 7.61
N GLY A 37 24.27 10.02 8.08
CA GLY A 37 23.66 9.12 9.07
C GLY A 37 23.29 7.77 8.48
N ILE A 38 23.31 6.73 9.33
CA ILE A 38 23.10 5.33 8.93
C ILE A 38 21.70 5.09 8.33
N ASP A 39 20.72 5.84 8.77
CA ASP A 39 19.31 5.78 8.38
C ASP A 39 19.01 6.48 7.05
N LYS A 40 19.99 7.10 6.40
CA LYS A 40 19.80 7.81 5.13
C LYS A 40 19.96 6.95 3.88
N VAL A 41 20.51 5.76 4.04
CA VAL A 41 20.50 4.74 2.99
C VAL A 41 19.78 3.51 3.54
N VAL A 42 18.64 3.19 2.96
CA VAL A 42 17.78 2.11 3.41
C VAL A 42 17.65 1.02 2.35
N GLN A 43 17.34 -0.18 2.77
CA GLN A 43 17.00 -1.31 1.93
C GLN A 43 15.54 -1.73 2.17
N PRO A 44 14.78 -2.05 1.12
CA PRO A 44 13.42 -2.57 1.27
C PRO A 44 13.48 -4.02 1.79
N VAL A 45 12.58 -4.33 2.71
CA VAL A 45 12.46 -5.66 3.31
C VAL A 45 11.01 -6.08 3.31
N ASP A 46 10.73 -7.29 2.83
CA ASP A 46 9.39 -7.87 2.92
C ASP A 46 9.10 -8.28 4.36
N ARG A 47 8.13 -7.64 4.98
CA ARG A 47 7.65 -7.94 6.35
C ARG A 47 6.35 -8.73 6.33
N GLY A 48 5.77 -8.96 5.17
CA GLY A 48 4.41 -9.44 5.05
C GLY A 48 3.42 -8.39 5.55
N GLY A 49 2.13 -8.73 5.62
CA GLY A 49 1.10 -7.80 6.08
C GLY A 49 -0.23 -8.03 5.40
N ARG A 50 -1.25 -7.29 5.82
CA ARG A 50 -2.60 -7.37 5.26
C ARG A 50 -2.77 -6.45 4.05
N GLY A 51 -2.12 -5.28 4.08
CA GLY A 51 -2.12 -4.28 3.02
C GLY A 51 -0.73 -4.06 2.42
N GLU A 52 -0.68 -3.46 1.25
CA GLU A 52 0.58 -3.23 0.54
C GLU A 52 1.53 -2.29 1.31
N ALA A 53 0.99 -1.29 1.99
CA ALA A 53 1.77 -0.37 2.82
C ALA A 53 2.48 -1.07 4.00
N GLU A 54 1.96 -2.24 4.42
CA GLU A 54 2.51 -3.01 5.53
C GLU A 54 3.54 -4.05 5.07
N ARG A 55 3.57 -4.35 3.76
CA ARG A 55 4.42 -5.43 3.22
C ARG A 55 5.89 -5.09 3.17
N VAL A 56 6.21 -3.85 2.86
CA VAL A 56 7.59 -3.41 2.68
C VAL A 56 7.96 -2.45 3.78
N ASP A 57 8.97 -2.81 4.53
CA ASP A 57 9.63 -1.93 5.48
C ASP A 57 10.96 -1.45 4.92
N PHE A 58 11.43 -0.30 5.36
CA PHE A 58 12.70 0.27 4.96
C PHE A 58 13.63 0.30 6.16
N VAL A 59 14.64 -0.56 6.14
CA VAL A 59 15.63 -0.63 7.21
C VAL A 59 16.98 -0.07 6.75
N PRO A 60 17.83 0.45 7.65
CA PRO A 60 19.16 0.90 7.29
C PRO A 60 19.92 -0.16 6.51
N TYR A 61 20.59 0.25 5.44
CA TYR A 61 21.35 -0.67 4.61
C TYR A 61 22.48 -1.33 5.40
N GLY A 62 22.57 -2.65 5.28
CA GLY A 62 23.53 -3.49 6.03
C GLY A 62 23.03 -3.95 7.39
N GLU A 63 21.84 -3.53 7.83
CA GLU A 63 21.21 -4.09 9.03
C GLU A 63 20.71 -5.51 8.75
N ARG A 64 20.94 -6.40 9.72
CA ARG A 64 20.43 -7.76 9.62
C ARG A 64 18.92 -7.78 9.85
N VAL A 65 18.21 -8.27 8.88
CA VAL A 65 16.75 -8.35 8.92
C VAL A 65 16.32 -9.79 9.16
N GLU A 66 15.40 -9.99 10.08
CA GLU A 66 14.73 -11.28 10.22
C GLU A 66 13.74 -11.47 9.08
N PRO A 67 13.72 -12.66 8.45
CA PRO A 67 12.76 -12.95 7.38
C PRO A 67 11.32 -12.85 7.91
N ALA A 68 10.42 -12.45 7.04
CA ALA A 68 9.00 -12.45 7.35
C ALA A 68 8.52 -13.86 7.73
N PRO A 69 7.58 -14.00 8.68
CA PRO A 69 6.99 -15.29 9.00
C PRO A 69 6.39 -15.95 7.74
N PRO A 70 6.56 -17.25 7.56
CA PRO A 70 5.98 -17.95 6.42
C PRO A 70 4.45 -17.94 6.49
N GLY A 71 3.82 -17.81 5.32
CA GLY A 71 2.37 -17.89 5.17
C GLY A 71 1.68 -16.55 4.86
N ALA A 72 0.42 -16.64 4.48
CA ALA A 72 -0.40 -15.46 4.21
C ALA A 72 -0.96 -14.88 5.52
N TRP A 73 -0.90 -13.58 5.68
CA TRP A 73 -1.51 -12.90 6.81
C TRP A 73 -3.04 -13.01 6.75
N PRO A 74 -3.72 -13.35 7.86
CA PRO A 74 -5.17 -13.33 7.93
C PRO A 74 -5.72 -11.94 7.55
N GLY A 75 -6.71 -11.89 6.66
CA GLY A 75 -7.28 -10.63 6.17
C GLY A 75 -6.42 -9.88 5.15
N ARG A 76 -5.45 -10.56 4.53
CA ARG A 76 -4.70 -10.01 3.40
C ARG A 76 -5.64 -9.70 2.24
N ILE A 77 -5.40 -8.56 1.60
CA ILE A 77 -6.12 -8.15 0.40
C ILE A 77 -5.86 -9.18 -0.72
N PRO A 78 -6.91 -9.65 -1.43
CA PRO A 78 -6.74 -10.57 -2.54
C PRO A 78 -6.04 -9.90 -3.74
N ALA A 79 -5.41 -10.71 -4.57
CA ALA A 79 -4.88 -10.26 -5.85
C ALA A 79 -6.02 -9.82 -6.81
N PRO A 80 -5.75 -8.89 -7.75
CA PRO A 80 -4.50 -8.20 -7.97
C PRO A 80 -4.17 -7.18 -6.88
N LEU A 81 -2.87 -6.97 -6.65
CA LEU A 81 -2.40 -5.98 -5.69
C LEU A 81 -2.19 -4.62 -6.37
N PRO A 82 -2.37 -3.50 -5.64
CA PRO A 82 -2.14 -2.18 -6.19
C PRO A 82 -0.65 -1.98 -6.53
N ALA A 83 -0.39 -1.21 -7.57
CA ALA A 83 0.95 -0.95 -8.07
C ALA A 83 1.58 0.32 -7.48
N GLN A 84 0.77 1.25 -7.01
CA GLN A 84 1.23 2.53 -6.47
C GLN A 84 0.59 2.80 -5.11
N LEU A 85 1.41 2.99 -4.10
CA LEU A 85 0.98 3.40 -2.77
C LEU A 85 0.89 4.93 -2.68
N GLU A 86 -0.16 5.41 -2.04
CA GLU A 86 -0.37 6.82 -1.73
C GLU A 86 0.00 7.08 -0.26
N LEU A 87 1.28 6.89 0.06
CA LEU A 87 1.77 6.80 1.44
C LEU A 87 1.76 8.13 2.21
N ASP A 88 1.77 9.27 1.53
CA ASP A 88 1.91 10.57 2.19
C ASP A 88 0.75 11.52 1.88
N HIS A 89 -0.24 11.53 2.77
CA HIS A 89 -1.35 12.50 2.67
C HIS A 89 -1.51 13.33 3.94
N PRO A 90 -0.47 14.05 4.38
CA PRO A 90 -0.55 14.81 5.61
C PRO A 90 -1.48 16.02 5.50
N SER A 91 -1.87 16.43 4.29
CA SER A 91 -2.64 17.65 4.09
C SER A 91 -4.10 17.36 3.76
N ALA A 92 -5.01 17.96 4.52
CA ALA A 92 -6.45 17.95 4.23
C ALA A 92 -6.80 18.53 2.85
N ASN A 93 -5.87 19.20 2.19
CA ASN A 93 -6.01 19.75 0.85
C ASN A 93 -5.54 18.81 -0.25
N HIS A 94 -4.86 17.72 0.10
CA HIS A 94 -4.48 16.71 -0.89
C HIS A 94 -5.75 16.12 -1.54
N PRO A 95 -5.78 15.92 -2.87
CA PRO A 95 -6.94 15.36 -3.55
C PRO A 95 -7.46 14.06 -2.95
N ALA A 96 -6.55 13.17 -2.51
CA ALA A 96 -6.86 11.91 -1.86
C ALA A 96 -7.57 12.06 -0.49
N ALA A 97 -7.45 13.21 0.17
CA ALA A 97 -8.11 13.45 1.45
C ALA A 97 -9.60 13.85 1.31
N ARG A 98 -10.09 14.06 0.07
CA ARG A 98 -11.43 14.55 -0.20
C ARG A 98 -12.21 13.59 -1.08
N ILE A 99 -12.25 12.34 -0.68
CA ILE A 99 -13.05 11.33 -1.36
C ILE A 99 -14.44 11.31 -0.78
N ARG A 100 -15.43 11.33 -1.65
CA ARG A 100 -16.83 11.10 -1.32
C ARG A 100 -17.35 9.95 -2.16
N MET A 101 -17.91 8.95 -1.50
CA MET A 101 -18.58 7.83 -2.13
C MET A 101 -20.08 8.00 -1.94
N ILE A 102 -20.86 7.84 -3.00
CA ILE A 102 -22.31 8.02 -2.99
C ILE A 102 -23.03 6.81 -3.59
N ASN A 103 -24.24 6.58 -3.12
CA ASN A 103 -25.16 5.61 -3.71
C ASN A 103 -25.90 6.21 -4.94
N ALA A 104 -26.81 5.45 -5.53
CA ALA A 104 -27.59 5.87 -6.69
C ALA A 104 -28.48 7.08 -6.42
N GLU A 105 -28.94 7.25 -5.19
CA GLU A 105 -29.77 8.37 -4.74
C GLU A 105 -28.95 9.61 -4.36
N GLY A 106 -27.62 9.53 -4.42
CA GLY A 106 -26.71 10.64 -4.08
C GLY A 106 -26.40 10.78 -2.60
N HIS A 107 -26.80 9.82 -1.75
CA HIS A 107 -26.45 9.78 -0.33
C HIS A 107 -25.05 9.22 -0.12
N ASP A 108 -24.38 9.69 0.93
CA ASP A 108 -23.04 9.23 1.26
C ASP A 108 -23.05 7.75 1.68
N VAL A 109 -22.08 7.00 1.13
CA VAL A 109 -21.81 5.61 1.49
C VAL A 109 -20.63 5.58 2.46
N PHE A 110 -20.81 4.90 3.58
CA PHE A 110 -19.83 4.74 4.64
C PHE A 110 -19.77 3.28 5.11
N VAL A 111 -18.80 2.95 5.96
CA VAL A 111 -18.71 1.63 6.58
C VAL A 111 -19.35 1.70 7.96
N THR A 112 -20.30 0.77 8.22
CA THR A 112 -21.01 0.66 9.50
C THR A 112 -20.12 0.06 10.59
N GLU A 113 -20.63 0.02 11.83
CA GLU A 113 -19.93 -0.61 12.95
C GLU A 113 -19.72 -2.12 12.76
N GLU A 114 -20.61 -2.76 12.00
CA GLU A 114 -20.57 -4.17 11.62
C GLU A 114 -19.61 -4.44 10.45
N ALA A 115 -18.85 -3.43 10.01
CA ALA A 115 -17.96 -3.48 8.86
C ALA A 115 -18.67 -3.83 7.53
N LEU A 116 -19.88 -3.34 7.35
CA LEU A 116 -20.63 -3.42 6.10
C LEU A 116 -20.71 -2.05 5.44
N LEU A 117 -20.89 -1.99 4.12
CA LEU A 117 -21.26 -0.74 3.45
C LEU A 117 -22.70 -0.36 3.82
N SER A 118 -22.93 0.91 4.09
CA SER A 118 -24.26 1.45 4.39
C SER A 118 -25.23 1.37 3.21
N ALA A 119 -24.70 1.36 1.99
CA ALA A 119 -25.44 1.19 0.74
C ALA A 119 -24.50 0.75 -0.37
N GLU A 120 -25.06 0.34 -1.50
CA GLU A 120 -24.33 0.02 -2.71
C GLU A 120 -23.70 1.29 -3.31
N PRO A 121 -22.37 1.33 -3.53
CA PRO A 121 -21.70 2.48 -4.09
C PRO A 121 -22.00 2.62 -5.60
N ALA A 122 -22.43 3.80 -6.02
CA ALA A 122 -22.72 4.11 -7.42
C ALA A 122 -21.79 5.17 -8.00
N GLY A 123 -21.29 6.06 -7.16
CA GLY A 123 -20.41 7.16 -7.59
C GLY A 123 -19.27 7.42 -6.63
N LEU A 124 -18.14 7.84 -7.20
CA LEU A 124 -16.95 8.28 -6.46
C LEU A 124 -16.59 9.69 -6.91
N ALA A 125 -16.54 10.62 -5.97
CA ALA A 125 -16.09 11.97 -6.20
C ALA A 125 -14.70 12.18 -5.59
N TRP A 126 -13.75 12.62 -6.41
CA TRP A 126 -12.39 12.89 -5.97
C TRP A 126 -11.91 14.24 -6.51
N GLY A 127 -11.91 15.23 -5.68
CA GLY A 127 -11.64 16.60 -6.09
C GLY A 127 -12.67 17.08 -7.14
N LYS A 128 -12.18 17.40 -8.34
CA LYS A 128 -13.03 17.78 -9.49
C LYS A 128 -13.53 16.57 -10.28
N ASN A 129 -12.92 15.41 -10.09
CA ASN A 129 -13.24 14.21 -10.87
C ASN A 129 -14.48 13.53 -10.31
N ARG A 130 -15.21 12.88 -11.20
CA ARG A 130 -16.39 12.08 -10.89
C ARG A 130 -16.27 10.77 -11.65
N TYR A 131 -16.44 9.67 -10.94
CA TYR A 131 -16.35 8.32 -11.49
C TYR A 131 -17.65 7.59 -11.22
N LEU A 132 -18.17 6.91 -12.22
CA LEU A 132 -19.22 5.92 -12.04
C LEU A 132 -18.57 4.65 -11.47
N VAL A 133 -19.05 4.16 -10.35
CA VAL A 133 -18.57 2.91 -9.76
C VAL A 133 -19.13 1.75 -10.58
N THR A 134 -18.25 0.86 -11.03
CA THR A 134 -18.60 -0.29 -11.86
C THR A 134 -18.38 -1.62 -11.14
N ALA A 135 -17.50 -1.65 -10.14
CA ALA A 135 -17.27 -2.82 -9.31
C ALA A 135 -16.62 -2.42 -7.98
N TRP A 136 -16.81 -3.26 -6.98
CA TRP A 136 -16.10 -3.15 -5.70
C TRP A 136 -15.93 -4.51 -5.04
N ALA A 137 -15.01 -4.60 -4.08
CA ALA A 137 -14.81 -5.76 -3.23
C ALA A 137 -14.41 -5.31 -1.81
N GLY A 138 -14.88 -6.01 -0.82
CA GLY A 138 -14.79 -5.65 0.59
C GLY A 138 -16.16 -5.19 1.13
N PRO A 139 -16.19 -4.40 2.22
CA PRO A 139 -15.04 -3.91 2.97
C PRO A 139 -14.34 -5.00 3.78
N TRP A 140 -13.01 -4.88 3.92
CA TRP A 140 -12.22 -5.74 4.79
C TRP A 140 -11.82 -4.96 6.04
N PRO A 141 -12.38 -5.30 7.20
CA PRO A 141 -12.05 -4.62 8.44
C PRO A 141 -10.64 -4.97 8.89
N VAL A 142 -9.93 -3.97 9.39
CA VAL A 142 -8.62 -4.09 10.03
C VAL A 142 -8.71 -3.46 11.40
N ASP A 143 -8.47 -4.26 12.43
CA ASP A 143 -8.39 -3.81 13.81
C ASP A 143 -7.07 -4.32 14.37
N THR A 144 -6.12 -3.42 14.54
CA THR A 144 -4.77 -3.75 15.00
C THR A 144 -4.43 -2.92 16.22
N GLY A 145 -3.74 -3.56 17.19
CA GLY A 145 -3.30 -2.86 18.39
C GLY A 145 -4.46 -2.34 19.26
N TRP A 146 -5.65 -2.96 19.21
CA TRP A 146 -6.83 -2.55 19.96
C TRP A 146 -6.59 -2.44 21.48
N TRP A 147 -5.54 -3.09 21.96
CA TRP A 147 -5.10 -3.06 23.37
C TRP A 147 -4.15 -1.88 23.68
N THR A 148 -3.84 -1.02 22.74
CA THR A 148 -2.96 0.13 22.89
C THR A 148 -3.67 1.43 22.51
N ALA A 149 -3.18 2.56 23.01
CA ALA A 149 -3.68 3.88 22.62
C ALA A 149 -3.40 4.21 21.13
N ALA A 150 -2.49 3.50 20.49
CA ALA A 150 -2.13 3.64 19.08
C ALA A 150 -2.88 2.63 18.17
N GLY A 151 -3.87 1.93 18.70
CA GLY A 151 -4.68 0.98 17.93
C GLY A 151 -5.29 1.63 16.70
N THR A 152 -5.22 0.94 15.57
CA THR A 152 -5.79 1.39 14.30
C THR A 152 -7.01 0.56 13.96
N ARG A 153 -8.15 1.22 13.79
CA ARG A 153 -9.37 0.63 13.27
C ARG A 153 -9.71 1.28 11.94
N LEU A 154 -9.71 0.51 10.89
CA LEU A 154 -10.08 0.95 9.55
C LEU A 154 -10.76 -0.19 8.77
N ALA A 155 -11.35 0.15 7.63
CA ALA A 155 -11.84 -0.84 6.68
C ALA A 155 -11.32 -0.51 5.27
N ARG A 156 -10.81 -1.51 4.58
CA ARG A 156 -10.31 -1.39 3.21
C ARG A 156 -11.40 -1.77 2.21
N LEU A 157 -11.46 -1.04 1.11
CA LEU A 157 -12.37 -1.30 0.01
C LEU A 157 -11.63 -1.17 -1.31
N GLN A 158 -11.66 -2.21 -2.12
CA GLN A 158 -11.27 -2.09 -3.54
C GLN A 158 -12.44 -1.52 -4.31
N ILE A 159 -12.19 -0.56 -5.19
CA ILE A 159 -13.22 0.06 -6.01
C ILE A 159 -12.71 0.30 -7.42
N VAL A 160 -13.57 0.05 -8.40
CA VAL A 160 -13.34 0.34 -9.80
C VAL A 160 -14.31 1.43 -10.23
N GLY A 161 -13.78 2.50 -10.78
CA GLY A 161 -14.56 3.62 -11.28
C GLY A 161 -14.17 3.99 -12.70
N THR A 162 -15.14 4.42 -13.46
CA THR A 162 -14.93 4.92 -14.82
C THR A 162 -15.37 6.38 -14.92
N ASP A 163 -14.54 7.20 -15.53
CA ASP A 163 -14.94 8.45 -16.13
C ASP A 163 -15.26 8.21 -17.63
N GLN A 164 -15.58 9.25 -18.37
CA GLN A 164 -15.98 9.11 -19.79
C GLN A 164 -14.91 8.45 -20.67
N GLU A 165 -13.64 8.41 -20.25
CA GLU A 165 -12.52 7.99 -21.08
C GLU A 165 -11.75 6.79 -20.51
N LYS A 166 -11.67 6.66 -19.18
CA LYS A 166 -10.74 5.72 -18.52
C LYS A 166 -11.39 5.02 -17.36
N THR A 167 -11.10 3.73 -17.25
CA THR A 167 -11.39 2.93 -16.07
C THR A 167 -10.16 2.93 -15.17
N ARG A 168 -10.37 3.14 -13.89
CA ARG A 168 -9.34 3.16 -12.85
C ARG A 168 -9.81 2.36 -11.65
N ALA A 169 -8.84 1.86 -10.89
CA ALA A 169 -9.14 1.15 -9.65
C ALA A 169 -8.26 1.67 -8.51
N TRP A 170 -8.83 1.67 -7.31
CA TRP A 170 -8.19 2.15 -6.10
C TRP A 170 -8.46 1.21 -4.93
N LEU A 171 -7.53 1.21 -3.99
CA LEU A 171 -7.74 0.72 -2.65
C LEU A 171 -8.03 1.91 -1.75
N LEU A 172 -9.22 1.92 -1.17
CA LEU A 172 -9.68 2.98 -0.26
C LEU A 172 -9.63 2.50 1.18
N ASN A 173 -9.36 3.43 2.09
CA ASN A 173 -9.50 3.25 3.52
C ASN A 173 -10.67 4.07 4.05
N TRP A 174 -11.51 3.43 4.87
CA TRP A 174 -12.46 4.09 5.74
C TRP A 174 -11.89 4.16 7.15
N GLN A 175 -11.60 5.36 7.61
CA GLN A 175 -11.07 5.59 8.94
C GLN A 175 -11.56 6.92 9.49
N ALA A 176 -11.93 6.98 10.76
CA ALA A 176 -12.40 8.19 11.44
C ALA A 176 -13.52 8.93 10.66
N GLY A 177 -14.48 8.16 10.10
CA GLY A 177 -15.64 8.72 9.41
C GLY A 177 -15.36 9.29 8.02
N ARG A 178 -14.26 8.91 7.36
CA ARG A 178 -13.91 9.41 6.03
C ARG A 178 -13.22 8.37 5.16
N TRP A 179 -13.38 8.52 3.85
CA TRP A 179 -12.66 7.78 2.85
C TRP A 179 -11.35 8.47 2.46
N THR A 180 -10.28 7.69 2.33
CA THR A 180 -9.00 8.12 1.77
C THR A 180 -8.49 7.07 0.79
N VAL A 181 -7.59 7.45 -0.14
CA VAL A 181 -6.90 6.48 -1.01
C VAL A 181 -5.68 5.94 -0.28
N GLU A 182 -5.57 4.63 -0.20
CA GLU A 182 -4.35 3.95 0.26
C GLU A 182 -3.42 3.67 -0.93
N ALA A 183 -4.00 3.21 -2.04
CA ALA A 183 -3.21 2.82 -3.20
C ALA A 183 -4.03 2.87 -4.49
N SER A 184 -3.34 2.92 -5.63
CA SER A 184 -3.91 2.90 -6.96
C SER A 184 -3.46 1.67 -7.74
N TYR A 185 -4.37 1.14 -8.57
CA TYR A 185 -4.09 0.09 -9.53
C TYR A 185 -3.80 0.74 -10.89
N VAL A 186 -2.69 0.39 -11.50
CA VAL A 186 -2.24 0.94 -12.79
C VAL A 186 -2.43 -0.10 -13.89
#